data_f2a3a9f5c263a80113f5265b5f651d7c
#
_entry.id   f2a3a9f5c263a80113f5265b5f651d7c
#
_cell.length_a   1.000
_cell.length_b   1.000
_cell.length_c   1.000
_cell.angle_alpha   90.00
_cell.angle_beta   90.00
_cell.angle_gamma   90.00
#
_symmetry.space_group_name_H-M   'P 1'
#
loop_
_entity.id
_entity.type
_entity.pdbx_description
1 polymer ?
#
loop_
_entity_poly.entity_id
_entity_poly.type
_entity_poly.pdbx_seq_one_letter_code
_entity_poly.pdbx_strand_id
1 'polypeptide(L)'
;MMNLKPLTFLPFFSRLVFLSGVIYNTAWANTVIPVDNSRPDETFSRTSPKQHLFSQKPKPAEPTSSASSQQISLTIEQLASRPDLVLRALIPALKNNDMRGVEILLPIYAKQSPDPFLLKWAQAVVARKQGKLNESVRLYRQIIAEKPNLQPARLQLAIALTQNRENEAAKAQLNQLRSENLPAPLLTLIDSYIDAINQRDSWNVYGGVNYLHENNVNNAPPKGTKVEGFTPSSQPEKAHGLSYFINFSKNWSLAHGFFTEFSADINGKYYWDNHKYDEFSTRLNLGGGYRNAKTEVKLMPFVEQFWYVGGENATKDARTLHRYSKSSGINLDVDYWLTPNWKMSTVLEYTEQRYIQPQRQNSNGNSYSVSNTLIYMPNSQQFWFVGLDYYQKNTQLKAYAFERQGIRLGWGQEWSKGISTRLQTSYATRTYQAPSAEKNTIFAPSFFKVVQKNREYGVNFTIWHRSVHWLGITPKITWAYQKTTSNNPFSEYDRNRIYLTFSKNF
;
A
#
# COMPACT_ATOMS: atom_id res chain seq x y z
N MET A 1 45.36 13.83 -37.53
CA MET A 1 46.32 14.12 -36.44
C MET A 1 45.82 15.31 -35.66
N MET A 2 45.14 15.10 -34.56
CA MET A 2 44.74 16.14 -33.62
C MET A 2 45.08 15.68 -32.22
N ASN A 3 46.03 16.43 -31.62
CA ASN A 3 46.58 16.20 -30.28
C ASN A 3 45.58 16.61 -29.21
N LEU A 4 45.24 15.67 -28.35
CA LEU A 4 44.55 15.91 -27.05
C LEU A 4 45.63 16.08 -25.98
N LYS A 5 45.64 17.21 -25.29
CA LYS A 5 46.45 17.44 -24.08
C LYS A 5 45.59 17.22 -22.84
N PRO A 6 46.11 16.62 -21.77
CA PRO A 6 45.40 16.40 -20.53
C PRO A 6 45.42 17.65 -19.62
N LEU A 7 44.28 17.90 -18.93
CA LEU A 7 44.21 18.89 -17.85
C LEU A 7 44.78 18.31 -16.55
N THR A 8 45.77 18.99 -16.05
CA THR A 8 46.40 18.74 -14.76
C THR A 8 45.66 19.44 -13.63
N PHE A 9 45.38 18.69 -12.58
CA PHE A 9 45.07 19.18 -11.22
C PHE A 9 46.34 19.74 -10.57
N LEU A 10 46.25 20.86 -9.86
CA LEU A 10 47.05 21.14 -8.65
C LEU A 10 46.43 22.25 -7.79
N PRO A 11 46.75 22.27 -6.50
CA PRO A 11 45.98 22.85 -5.41
C PRO A 11 46.46 24.22 -4.96
N PHE A 12 45.64 25.01 -4.30
CA PHE A 12 46.11 26.16 -3.55
C PHE A 12 45.76 26.03 -2.07
N PHE A 13 46.83 25.87 -1.34
CA PHE A 13 46.96 25.96 0.12
C PHE A 13 47.31 27.40 0.51
N SER A 14 46.82 27.79 1.67
CA SER A 14 47.49 28.57 2.70
C SER A 14 47.24 30.08 2.86
N ARG A 15 47.00 30.34 4.14
CA ARG A 15 47.31 31.55 4.95
C ARG A 15 46.25 32.62 5.00
N LEU A 16 45.88 33.20 6.12
CA LEU A 16 46.58 33.52 7.37
C LEU A 16 45.56 33.95 8.44
N VAL A 17 45.91 33.67 9.65
CA VAL A 17 45.33 34.13 10.92
C VAL A 17 45.37 35.66 11.02
N PHE A 18 44.25 36.28 11.47
CA PHE A 18 44.31 37.47 12.31
C PHE A 18 43.24 37.42 13.39
N LEU A 19 43.66 37.42 14.63
CA LEU A 19 42.89 37.74 15.83
C LEU A 19 42.41 39.18 15.74
N SER A 20 41.10 39.38 15.89
CA SER A 20 40.55 40.54 16.53
C SER A 20 39.32 40.09 17.33
N GLY A 21 39.49 40.13 18.63
CA GLY A 21 38.43 39.84 19.57
C GLY A 21 37.31 40.86 19.44
N VAL A 22 36.16 40.40 18.99
CA VAL A 22 34.86 41.02 19.20
C VAL A 22 34.06 40.02 20.01
N ILE A 23 33.91 40.30 21.28
CA ILE A 23 32.97 39.59 22.18
C ILE A 23 31.59 39.93 21.66
N TYR A 24 31.06 39.14 20.76
CA TYR A 24 29.63 39.09 20.51
C TYR A 24 29.01 38.25 21.63
N ASN A 25 28.35 38.92 22.54
CA ASN A 25 27.30 38.29 23.33
C ASN A 25 26.23 37.75 22.38
N THR A 26 26.47 36.59 21.82
CA THR A 26 25.42 35.79 21.23
C THR A 26 24.59 35.27 22.40
N ALA A 27 23.49 35.95 22.68
CA ALA A 27 22.37 35.33 23.36
C ALA A 27 22.08 34.06 22.58
N TRP A 28 22.48 32.91 23.12
CA TRP A 28 22.03 31.62 22.67
C TRP A 28 20.53 31.55 22.96
N ALA A 29 19.72 32.12 22.05
CA ALA A 29 18.33 31.76 21.99
C ALA A 29 18.35 30.24 21.80
N ASN A 30 17.91 29.52 22.84
CA ASN A 30 17.66 28.08 22.79
C ASN A 30 16.61 27.85 21.71
N THR A 31 17.05 27.77 20.49
CA THR A 31 16.25 27.18 19.40
C THR A 31 16.20 25.68 19.69
N VAL A 32 15.29 25.29 20.58
CA VAL A 32 14.75 23.95 20.55
C VAL A 32 14.09 23.85 19.17
N ILE A 33 14.85 23.30 18.22
CA ILE A 33 14.35 23.05 16.88
C ILE A 33 13.16 22.11 17.08
N PRO A 34 11.95 22.49 16.72
CA PRO A 34 10.81 21.59 16.85
C PRO A 34 11.15 20.34 16.07
N VAL A 35 11.24 19.21 16.74
CA VAL A 35 11.32 17.92 16.07
C VAL A 35 10.05 17.84 15.23
N ASP A 36 10.20 17.61 13.93
CA ASP A 36 9.07 17.43 13.03
C ASP A 36 8.35 16.13 13.41
N ASN A 37 7.53 16.20 14.44
CA ASN A 37 6.77 15.08 14.99
C ASN A 37 5.54 14.75 14.14
N SER A 38 5.23 15.58 13.13
CA SER A 38 4.03 15.42 12.31
C SER A 38 4.14 14.29 11.28
N ARG A 39 5.34 13.89 10.87
CA ARG A 39 5.55 13.02 9.71
C ARG A 39 5.77 11.52 9.95
N PRO A 40 6.28 11.02 11.08
CA PRO A 40 6.44 9.58 11.25
C PRO A 40 5.15 8.79 11.10
N ASP A 41 4.02 9.41 11.44
CA ASP A 41 2.69 8.78 11.35
C ASP A 41 2.22 8.60 9.90
N GLU A 42 2.63 9.47 8.98
CA GLU A 42 2.24 9.38 7.57
C GLU A 42 2.95 8.23 6.85
N THR A 43 4.21 7.95 7.19
CA THR A 43 4.96 6.81 6.64
C THR A 43 4.27 5.49 6.98
N PHE A 44 3.79 5.35 8.23
CA PHE A 44 3.08 4.14 8.68
C PHE A 44 1.62 4.09 8.22
N SER A 45 0.96 5.21 7.96
CA SER A 45 -0.37 5.22 7.36
C SER A 45 -0.37 4.67 5.94
N ARG A 46 0.72 4.85 5.19
CA ARG A 46 0.91 4.30 3.84
C ARG A 46 1.01 2.77 3.84
N THR A 47 1.53 2.17 4.92
CA THR A 47 1.69 0.72 5.07
C THR A 47 0.44 0.04 5.65
N SER A 48 -0.56 0.81 6.07
CA SER A 48 -1.85 0.26 6.48
C SER A 48 -2.55 -0.39 5.29
N PRO A 49 -3.25 -1.53 5.48
CA PRO A 49 -3.97 -2.19 4.39
C PRO A 49 -4.88 -1.20 3.66
N LYS A 50 -4.64 -1.01 2.36
CA LYS A 50 -5.45 -0.10 1.53
C LYS A 50 -6.89 -0.61 1.48
N GLN A 51 -7.89 0.29 1.51
CA GLN A 51 -9.31 -0.08 1.48
C GLN A 51 -9.69 -0.93 0.28
N HIS A 52 -8.95 -0.83 -0.83
CA HIS A 52 -9.16 -1.63 -2.05
C HIS A 52 -8.94 -3.14 -1.88
N LEU A 53 -8.30 -3.60 -0.79
CA LEU A 53 -8.14 -5.03 -0.51
C LEU A 53 -9.48 -5.75 -0.29
N PHE A 54 -10.52 -4.99 0.04
CA PHE A 54 -11.85 -5.50 0.37
C PHE A 54 -12.90 -5.24 -0.72
N SER A 55 -12.50 -4.62 -1.84
CA SER A 55 -13.35 -4.56 -3.03
C SER A 55 -13.58 -5.99 -3.50
N GLN A 56 -14.82 -6.44 -3.46
CA GLN A 56 -15.20 -7.77 -3.93
C GLN A 56 -14.68 -7.93 -5.36
N LYS A 57 -13.88 -8.98 -5.61
CA LYS A 57 -13.66 -9.45 -6.98
C LYS A 57 -15.04 -9.61 -7.60
N PRO A 58 -15.34 -9.00 -8.76
CA PRO A 58 -16.52 -9.39 -9.51
C PRO A 58 -16.36 -10.88 -9.77
N LYS A 59 -17.19 -11.70 -9.13
CA LYS A 59 -17.27 -13.12 -9.44
C LYS A 59 -17.92 -13.16 -10.82
N PRO A 60 -17.22 -13.57 -11.88
CA PRO A 60 -17.87 -13.77 -13.16
C PRO A 60 -19.05 -14.70 -12.92
N ALA A 61 -20.23 -14.36 -13.42
CA ALA A 61 -21.38 -15.24 -13.35
C ALA A 61 -21.00 -16.57 -14.00
N GLU A 62 -20.94 -17.62 -13.21
CA GLU A 62 -20.84 -18.97 -13.77
C GLU A 62 -22.14 -19.22 -14.54
N PRO A 63 -22.09 -19.66 -15.81
CA PRO A 63 -23.30 -19.98 -16.53
C PRO A 63 -24.02 -21.11 -15.80
N THR A 64 -25.17 -20.81 -15.25
CA THR A 64 -26.09 -21.80 -14.71
C THR A 64 -26.64 -22.60 -15.87
N SER A 65 -26.09 -23.79 -16.10
CA SER A 65 -26.67 -24.75 -17.03
C SER A 65 -27.88 -25.43 -16.37
N SER A 66 -29.04 -24.91 -16.62
CA SER A 66 -30.31 -25.63 -16.37
C SER A 66 -30.62 -26.45 -17.62
N ALA A 67 -30.05 -27.62 -17.73
CA ALA A 67 -30.54 -28.66 -18.62
C ALA A 67 -31.13 -29.75 -17.76
N SER A 68 -32.46 -29.97 -17.89
CA SER A 68 -33.17 -31.13 -17.35
C SER A 68 -32.66 -32.39 -18.03
N SER A 69 -31.72 -33.10 -17.44
CA SER A 69 -31.24 -34.41 -17.85
C SER A 69 -31.82 -35.46 -16.91
N GLN A 70 -32.28 -36.59 -17.45
CA GLN A 70 -32.61 -37.76 -16.65
C GLN A 70 -31.43 -38.10 -15.75
N GLN A 71 -31.58 -37.98 -14.45
CA GLN A 71 -30.56 -38.31 -13.46
C GLN A 71 -30.45 -39.84 -13.39
N ILE A 72 -29.40 -40.40 -13.98
CA ILE A 72 -28.99 -41.79 -13.74
C ILE A 72 -28.03 -41.71 -12.54
N SER A 73 -28.45 -42.17 -11.36
CA SER A 73 -27.58 -42.30 -10.22
C SER A 73 -26.77 -43.60 -10.29
N LEU A 74 -25.47 -43.50 -10.49
CA LEU A 74 -24.54 -44.63 -10.46
C LEU A 74 -23.60 -44.48 -9.27
N THR A 75 -23.26 -45.60 -8.62
CA THR A 75 -22.19 -45.57 -7.60
C THR A 75 -20.83 -45.45 -8.29
N ILE A 76 -19.82 -45.01 -7.52
CA ILE A 76 -18.42 -44.88 -8.05
C ILE A 76 -17.90 -46.23 -8.55
N GLU A 77 -18.23 -47.33 -7.87
CA GLU A 77 -17.83 -48.70 -8.28
C GLU A 77 -18.53 -49.10 -9.57
N GLN A 78 -19.81 -48.81 -9.74
CA GLN A 78 -20.55 -49.08 -10.97
C GLN A 78 -20.00 -48.28 -12.16
N LEU A 79 -19.61 -47.02 -11.90
CA LEU A 79 -19.00 -46.18 -12.91
C LEU A 79 -17.58 -46.64 -13.26
N ALA A 80 -16.79 -47.10 -12.27
CA ALA A 80 -15.44 -47.61 -12.50
C ALA A 80 -15.40 -48.90 -13.38
N SER A 81 -16.45 -49.68 -13.33
CA SER A 81 -16.60 -50.90 -14.18
C SER A 81 -17.05 -50.59 -15.63
N ARG A 82 -17.42 -49.36 -15.94
CA ARG A 82 -18.00 -48.92 -17.23
C ARG A 82 -17.20 -47.78 -17.87
N PRO A 83 -16.02 -48.06 -18.51
CA PRO A 83 -15.17 -47.02 -19.12
C PRO A 83 -15.87 -46.17 -20.18
N ASP A 84 -16.82 -46.77 -20.92
CA ASP A 84 -17.67 -46.07 -21.89
C ASP A 84 -18.50 -44.96 -21.28
N LEU A 85 -19.06 -45.19 -20.11
CA LEU A 85 -19.88 -44.17 -19.39
C LEU A 85 -18.99 -43.07 -18.79
N VAL A 86 -17.81 -43.41 -18.27
CA VAL A 86 -16.84 -42.42 -17.76
C VAL A 86 -16.45 -41.47 -18.88
N LEU A 87 -16.14 -41.98 -20.07
CA LEU A 87 -15.74 -41.16 -21.21
C LEU A 87 -16.90 -40.28 -21.71
N ARG A 88 -18.12 -40.87 -21.80
CA ARG A 88 -19.35 -40.15 -22.20
C ARG A 88 -19.70 -39.01 -21.22
N ALA A 89 -19.36 -39.13 -19.94
CA ALA A 89 -19.56 -38.08 -18.93
C ALA A 89 -18.41 -37.08 -18.95
N LEU A 90 -17.17 -37.52 -19.08
CA LEU A 90 -15.97 -36.68 -19.02
C LEU A 90 -15.88 -35.68 -20.18
N ILE A 91 -16.14 -36.08 -21.40
CA ILE A 91 -16.02 -35.20 -22.57
C ILE A 91 -16.97 -33.97 -22.48
N PRO A 92 -18.27 -34.13 -22.19
CA PRO A 92 -19.16 -32.97 -21.97
C PRO A 92 -18.74 -32.13 -20.77
N ALA A 93 -18.33 -32.74 -19.64
CA ALA A 93 -17.85 -32.04 -18.46
C ALA A 93 -16.63 -31.17 -18.79
N LEU A 94 -15.67 -31.68 -19.59
CA LEU A 94 -14.52 -30.90 -20.06
C LEU A 94 -14.93 -29.73 -20.95
N LYS A 95 -15.83 -29.96 -21.91
CA LYS A 95 -16.31 -28.93 -22.86
C LYS A 95 -17.10 -27.85 -22.16
N ASN A 96 -17.96 -28.21 -21.21
CA ASN A 96 -18.84 -27.30 -20.48
C ASN A 96 -18.17 -26.70 -19.24
N ASN A 97 -16.87 -27.03 -18.98
CA ASN A 97 -16.14 -26.55 -17.84
C ASN A 97 -16.77 -26.92 -16.47
N ASP A 98 -17.40 -28.12 -16.41
CA ASP A 98 -17.90 -28.67 -15.15
C ASP A 98 -16.73 -29.19 -14.29
N MET A 99 -16.15 -28.29 -13.50
CA MET A 99 -14.99 -28.61 -12.67
C MET A 99 -15.29 -29.68 -11.60
N ARG A 100 -16.53 -29.77 -11.12
CA ARG A 100 -16.92 -30.78 -10.11
C ARG A 100 -17.03 -32.17 -10.76
N GLY A 101 -17.71 -32.25 -11.89
CA GLY A 101 -17.81 -33.48 -12.65
C GLY A 101 -16.44 -34.03 -13.05
N VAL A 102 -15.55 -33.16 -13.57
CA VAL A 102 -14.19 -33.57 -13.93
C VAL A 102 -13.39 -34.03 -12.70
N GLU A 103 -13.48 -33.37 -11.54
CA GLU A 103 -12.77 -33.77 -10.31
C GLU A 103 -13.19 -35.17 -9.84
N ILE A 104 -14.48 -35.50 -9.94
CA ILE A 104 -15.00 -36.83 -9.57
C ILE A 104 -14.58 -37.89 -10.57
N LEU A 105 -14.61 -37.56 -11.87
CA LEU A 105 -14.34 -38.51 -12.93
C LEU A 105 -12.84 -38.77 -13.16
N LEU A 106 -11.98 -37.79 -12.89
CA LEU A 106 -10.53 -37.88 -13.13
C LEU A 106 -9.85 -39.08 -12.48
N PRO A 107 -10.03 -39.38 -11.15
CA PRO A 107 -9.37 -40.52 -10.52
C PRO A 107 -9.85 -41.86 -11.04
N ILE A 108 -11.11 -41.95 -11.53
CA ILE A 108 -11.68 -43.13 -12.13
C ILE A 108 -11.07 -43.33 -13.54
N TYR A 109 -11.10 -42.26 -14.34
CA TYR A 109 -10.58 -42.26 -15.70
C TYR A 109 -9.07 -42.57 -15.75
N ALA A 110 -8.29 -42.00 -14.83
CA ALA A 110 -6.83 -42.24 -14.79
C ALA A 110 -6.42 -43.71 -14.57
N LYS A 111 -7.32 -44.56 -14.03
CA LYS A 111 -7.09 -46.00 -13.82
C LYS A 111 -7.48 -46.86 -14.99
N GLN A 112 -8.13 -46.33 -16.02
CA GLN A 112 -8.75 -47.04 -17.12
C GLN A 112 -7.95 -46.96 -18.43
N SER A 113 -6.61 -46.88 -18.41
CA SER A 113 -5.78 -46.67 -19.62
C SER A 113 -6.19 -45.43 -20.41
N PRO A 114 -6.09 -44.24 -19.79
CA PRO A 114 -6.66 -43.01 -20.32
C PRO A 114 -5.93 -42.55 -21.60
N ASP A 115 -6.68 -41.90 -22.50
CA ASP A 115 -6.09 -41.09 -23.56
C ASP A 115 -5.24 -39.96 -22.94
N PRO A 116 -3.95 -39.86 -23.22
CA PRO A 116 -3.05 -38.87 -22.64
C PRO A 116 -3.52 -37.41 -22.83
N PHE A 117 -4.18 -37.12 -23.94
CA PHE A 117 -4.73 -35.80 -24.25
C PHE A 117 -5.90 -35.44 -23.33
N LEU A 118 -6.88 -36.32 -23.18
CA LEU A 118 -8.04 -36.09 -22.30
C LEU A 118 -7.62 -36.08 -20.82
N LEU A 119 -6.66 -36.93 -20.45
CA LEU A 119 -6.09 -36.93 -19.11
C LEU A 119 -5.45 -35.57 -18.78
N LYS A 120 -4.63 -35.05 -19.67
CA LYS A 120 -3.98 -33.75 -19.56
C LYS A 120 -5.02 -32.62 -19.42
N TRP A 121 -6.11 -32.69 -20.22
CA TRP A 121 -7.19 -31.71 -20.13
C TRP A 121 -7.93 -31.77 -18.78
N ALA A 122 -8.28 -32.95 -18.30
CA ALA A 122 -8.90 -33.15 -17.01
C ALA A 122 -8.00 -32.66 -15.86
N GLN A 123 -6.71 -32.95 -15.91
CA GLN A 123 -5.73 -32.44 -14.95
C GLN A 123 -5.67 -30.91 -14.94
N ALA A 124 -5.73 -30.26 -16.12
CA ALA A 124 -5.74 -28.81 -16.24
C ALA A 124 -6.96 -28.18 -15.56
N VAL A 125 -8.15 -28.78 -15.73
CA VAL A 125 -9.40 -28.35 -15.08
C VAL A 125 -9.30 -28.48 -13.56
N VAL A 126 -8.83 -29.64 -13.06
CA VAL A 126 -8.70 -29.91 -11.62
C VAL A 126 -7.63 -29.01 -11.00
N ALA A 127 -6.49 -28.82 -11.64
CA ALA A 127 -5.45 -27.91 -11.19
C ALA A 127 -6.01 -26.48 -11.00
N ARG A 128 -6.84 -25.99 -11.94
CA ARG A 128 -7.50 -24.70 -11.83
C ARG A 128 -8.46 -24.64 -10.63
N LYS A 129 -9.27 -25.66 -10.42
CA LYS A 129 -10.19 -25.75 -9.28
C LYS A 129 -9.44 -25.74 -7.95
N GLN A 130 -8.27 -26.39 -7.88
CA GLN A 130 -7.40 -26.41 -6.70
C GLN A 130 -6.58 -25.12 -6.51
N GLY A 131 -6.72 -24.11 -7.41
CA GLY A 131 -5.95 -22.88 -7.35
C GLY A 131 -4.47 -23.00 -7.77
N LYS A 132 -4.08 -24.13 -8.37
CA LYS A 132 -2.75 -24.37 -8.97
C LYS A 132 -2.69 -23.78 -10.38
N LEU A 133 -2.84 -22.43 -10.47
CA LEU A 133 -3.09 -21.75 -11.73
C LEU A 133 -1.90 -21.83 -12.69
N ASN A 134 -0.67 -21.77 -12.22
CA ASN A 134 0.53 -21.93 -13.06
C ASN A 134 0.55 -23.31 -13.74
N GLU A 135 0.21 -24.36 -13.00
CA GLU A 135 0.12 -25.72 -13.54
C GLU A 135 -1.01 -25.83 -14.56
N SER A 136 -2.18 -25.31 -14.25
CA SER A 136 -3.33 -25.29 -15.17
C SER A 136 -2.99 -24.57 -16.48
N VAL A 137 -2.39 -23.39 -16.42
CA VAL A 137 -1.95 -22.62 -17.59
C VAL A 137 -0.94 -23.42 -18.43
N ARG A 138 0.04 -24.04 -17.78
CA ARG A 138 1.04 -24.88 -18.47
C ARG A 138 0.38 -26.04 -19.23
N LEU A 139 -0.55 -26.73 -18.58
CA LEU A 139 -1.26 -27.86 -19.20
C LEU A 139 -2.15 -27.42 -20.39
N TYR A 140 -2.91 -26.32 -20.21
CA TYR A 140 -3.72 -25.76 -21.31
C TYR A 140 -2.88 -25.27 -22.48
N ARG A 141 -1.71 -24.68 -22.26
CA ARG A 141 -0.77 -24.31 -23.34
C ARG A 141 -0.32 -25.53 -24.13
N GLN A 142 -0.06 -26.65 -23.45
CA GLN A 142 0.28 -27.93 -24.15
C GLN A 142 -0.90 -28.44 -24.96
N ILE A 143 -2.12 -28.40 -24.41
CA ILE A 143 -3.35 -28.82 -25.10
C ILE A 143 -3.57 -27.99 -26.38
N ILE A 144 -3.40 -26.67 -26.30
CA ILE A 144 -3.57 -25.78 -27.46
C ILE A 144 -2.43 -25.96 -28.48
N ALA A 145 -1.21 -26.30 -28.04
CA ALA A 145 -0.11 -26.63 -28.95
C ALA A 145 -0.41 -27.93 -29.74
N GLU A 146 -1.04 -28.91 -29.10
CA GLU A 146 -1.45 -30.18 -29.77
C GLU A 146 -2.71 -30.01 -30.67
N LYS A 147 -3.68 -29.19 -30.20
CA LYS A 147 -4.96 -28.94 -30.92
C LYS A 147 -5.30 -27.46 -30.94
N PRO A 148 -4.71 -26.68 -31.87
CA PRO A 148 -4.86 -25.23 -31.92
C PRO A 148 -6.31 -24.73 -32.06
N ASN A 149 -7.16 -25.50 -32.74
CA ASN A 149 -8.54 -25.10 -33.04
C ASN A 149 -9.55 -25.55 -31.96
N LEU A 150 -9.10 -26.02 -30.80
CA LEU A 150 -9.98 -26.49 -29.74
C LEU A 150 -10.51 -25.29 -28.90
N GLN A 151 -11.56 -24.63 -29.42
CA GLN A 151 -12.17 -23.43 -28.81
C GLN A 151 -12.48 -23.58 -27.31
N PRO A 152 -13.10 -24.69 -26.80
CA PRO A 152 -13.37 -24.83 -25.38
C PRO A 152 -12.11 -24.80 -24.51
N ALA A 153 -11.03 -25.43 -24.93
CA ALA A 153 -9.76 -25.43 -24.20
C ALA A 153 -9.06 -24.06 -24.27
N ARG A 154 -9.15 -23.37 -25.42
CA ARG A 154 -8.64 -21.99 -25.55
C ARG A 154 -9.35 -21.02 -24.61
N LEU A 155 -10.68 -21.13 -24.50
CA LEU A 155 -11.44 -20.33 -23.56
C LEU A 155 -11.02 -20.61 -22.11
N GLN A 156 -10.86 -21.88 -21.76
CA GLN A 156 -10.41 -22.27 -20.43
C GLN A 156 -8.97 -21.79 -20.14
N LEU A 157 -8.09 -21.81 -21.14
CA LEU A 157 -6.75 -21.20 -21.04
C LEU A 157 -6.87 -19.69 -20.75
N ALA A 158 -7.69 -18.98 -21.51
CA ALA A 158 -7.90 -17.54 -21.31
C ALA A 158 -8.43 -17.22 -19.91
N ILE A 159 -9.37 -18.01 -19.40
CA ILE A 159 -9.90 -17.86 -18.04
C ILE A 159 -8.79 -18.14 -17.00
N ALA A 160 -8.02 -19.21 -17.16
CA ALA A 160 -6.92 -19.56 -16.26
C ALA A 160 -5.85 -18.45 -16.23
N LEU A 161 -5.49 -17.91 -17.40
CA LEU A 161 -4.56 -16.76 -17.52
C LEU A 161 -5.10 -15.51 -16.83
N THR A 162 -6.41 -15.19 -16.98
CA THR A 162 -7.06 -14.07 -16.32
C THR A 162 -7.03 -14.24 -14.80
N GLN A 163 -7.29 -15.44 -14.29
CA GLN A 163 -7.20 -15.76 -12.87
C GLN A 163 -5.76 -15.70 -12.35
N ASN A 164 -4.80 -16.11 -13.18
CA ASN A 164 -3.38 -16.03 -12.87
C ASN A 164 -2.77 -14.65 -13.07
N ARG A 165 -3.58 -13.65 -13.46
CA ARG A 165 -3.16 -12.27 -13.73
C ARG A 165 -2.13 -12.10 -14.87
N GLU A 166 -2.03 -13.05 -15.76
CA GLU A 166 -1.31 -12.92 -17.02
C GLU A 166 -2.21 -12.22 -18.07
N ASN A 167 -2.51 -10.95 -17.81
CA ASN A 167 -3.55 -10.17 -18.49
C ASN A 167 -3.30 -10.03 -20.00
N GLU A 168 -2.04 -9.80 -20.42
CA GLU A 168 -1.67 -9.67 -21.82
C GLU A 168 -1.96 -10.98 -22.58
N ALA A 169 -1.45 -12.11 -22.08
CA ALA A 169 -1.65 -13.42 -22.68
C ALA A 169 -3.14 -13.83 -22.68
N ALA A 170 -3.88 -13.52 -21.59
CA ALA A 170 -5.32 -13.76 -21.53
C ALA A 170 -6.07 -13.01 -22.64
N LYS A 171 -5.77 -11.71 -22.78
CA LYS A 171 -6.38 -10.84 -23.79
C LYS A 171 -6.08 -11.33 -25.21
N ALA A 172 -4.86 -11.80 -25.47
CA ALA A 172 -4.50 -12.37 -26.77
C ALA A 172 -5.36 -13.62 -27.11
N GLN A 173 -5.56 -14.54 -26.15
CA GLN A 173 -6.42 -15.72 -26.36
C GLN A 173 -7.90 -15.35 -26.53
N LEU A 174 -8.40 -14.38 -25.76
CA LEU A 174 -9.78 -13.89 -25.87
C LEU A 174 -10.04 -13.20 -27.20
N ASN A 175 -9.14 -12.34 -27.67
CA ASN A 175 -9.25 -11.68 -28.98
C ASN A 175 -9.22 -12.68 -30.13
N GLN A 176 -8.42 -13.73 -30.03
CA GLN A 176 -8.42 -14.80 -31.03
C GLN A 176 -9.77 -15.51 -31.07
N LEU A 177 -10.33 -15.89 -29.92
CA LEU A 177 -11.67 -16.48 -29.83
C LEU A 177 -12.75 -15.54 -30.37
N ARG A 178 -12.68 -14.24 -30.05
CA ARG A 178 -13.62 -13.24 -30.53
C ARG A 178 -13.66 -13.12 -32.05
N SER A 179 -12.54 -13.37 -32.72
CA SER A 179 -12.46 -13.36 -34.18
C SER A 179 -13.06 -14.61 -34.84
N GLU A 180 -13.41 -15.64 -34.06
CA GLU A 180 -14.03 -16.86 -34.53
C GLU A 180 -15.56 -16.75 -34.56
N ASN A 181 -16.24 -17.60 -35.35
CA ASN A 181 -17.70 -17.61 -35.41
C ASN A 181 -18.27 -18.34 -34.21
N LEU A 182 -18.54 -17.60 -33.11
CA LEU A 182 -19.03 -18.11 -31.84
C LEU A 182 -20.48 -17.67 -31.56
N PRO A 183 -21.24 -18.45 -30.79
CA PRO A 183 -22.58 -18.04 -30.33
C PRO A 183 -22.54 -16.73 -29.54
N ALA A 184 -23.57 -15.87 -29.70
CA ALA A 184 -23.66 -14.57 -29.05
C ALA A 184 -23.47 -14.59 -27.51
N PRO A 185 -24.02 -15.56 -26.73
CA PRO A 185 -23.76 -15.61 -25.29
C PRO A 185 -22.27 -15.79 -24.94
N LEU A 186 -21.54 -16.53 -25.77
CA LEU A 186 -20.11 -16.76 -25.56
C LEU A 186 -19.28 -15.53 -25.91
N LEU A 187 -19.66 -14.79 -26.97
CA LEU A 187 -19.05 -13.50 -27.29
C LEU A 187 -19.24 -12.48 -26.15
N THR A 188 -20.46 -12.40 -25.57
CA THR A 188 -20.72 -11.55 -24.42
C THR A 188 -19.84 -11.91 -23.21
N LEU A 189 -19.64 -13.20 -22.95
CA LEU A 189 -18.73 -13.68 -21.91
C LEU A 189 -17.27 -13.25 -22.19
N ILE A 190 -16.80 -13.44 -23.41
CA ILE A 190 -15.44 -13.06 -23.84
C ILE A 190 -15.24 -11.54 -23.66
N ASP A 191 -16.20 -10.72 -24.12
CA ASP A 191 -16.14 -9.28 -23.98
C ASP A 191 -16.10 -8.86 -22.49
N SER A 192 -16.88 -9.50 -21.63
CA SER A 192 -16.83 -9.23 -20.19
C SER A 192 -15.46 -9.49 -19.56
N TYR A 193 -14.77 -10.52 -19.98
CA TYR A 193 -13.40 -10.80 -19.55
C TYR A 193 -12.39 -9.77 -20.09
N ILE A 194 -12.53 -9.38 -21.36
CA ILE A 194 -11.68 -8.33 -21.98
C ILE A 194 -11.86 -7.01 -21.22
N ASP A 195 -13.10 -6.62 -20.92
CA ASP A 195 -13.41 -5.40 -20.18
C ASP A 195 -12.84 -5.43 -18.76
N ALA A 196 -12.98 -6.57 -18.06
CA ALA A 196 -12.41 -6.75 -16.74
C ALA A 196 -10.86 -6.63 -16.74
N ILE A 197 -10.19 -7.13 -17.79
CA ILE A 197 -8.75 -6.99 -17.97
C ILE A 197 -8.39 -5.53 -18.29
N ASN A 198 -9.13 -4.86 -19.17
CA ASN A 198 -8.91 -3.47 -19.52
C ASN A 198 -9.08 -2.54 -18.31
N GLN A 199 -10.05 -2.82 -17.43
CA GLN A 199 -10.24 -2.08 -16.18
C GLN A 199 -9.04 -2.19 -15.23
N ARG A 200 -8.36 -3.35 -15.19
CA ARG A 200 -7.14 -3.50 -14.38
C ARG A 200 -5.98 -2.63 -14.87
N ASP A 201 -5.94 -2.38 -16.17
CA ASP A 201 -4.91 -1.58 -16.85
C ASP A 201 -5.39 -0.15 -17.17
N SER A 202 -6.58 0.27 -16.67
CA SER A 202 -7.09 1.62 -16.82
C SER A 202 -6.43 2.59 -15.84
N TRP A 203 -6.62 3.89 -16.08
CA TRP A 203 -6.33 4.89 -15.06
C TRP A 203 -7.22 4.68 -13.85
N ASN A 204 -6.62 4.73 -12.68
CA ASN A 204 -7.31 4.74 -11.42
C ASN A 204 -7.05 6.09 -10.75
N VAL A 205 -8.12 6.81 -10.43
CA VAL A 205 -8.05 8.08 -9.72
C VAL A 205 -8.84 7.92 -8.43
N TYR A 206 -8.16 8.05 -7.30
CA TYR A 206 -8.77 8.00 -5.99
C TYR A 206 -8.46 9.29 -5.24
N GLY A 207 -9.49 9.94 -4.71
CA GLY A 207 -9.31 11.19 -4.00
C GLY A 207 -10.31 11.39 -2.89
N GLY A 208 -10.01 12.34 -2.02
CA GLY A 208 -10.91 12.70 -0.94
C GLY A 208 -10.49 13.95 -0.19
N VAL A 209 -11.42 14.42 0.61
CA VAL A 209 -11.29 15.59 1.47
C VAL A 209 -11.72 15.20 2.88
N ASN A 210 -10.96 15.63 3.89
CA ASN A 210 -11.31 15.47 5.29
C ASN A 210 -11.47 16.85 5.94
N TYR A 211 -12.54 17.07 6.67
CA TYR A 211 -12.62 18.18 7.59
C TYR A 211 -11.69 17.94 8.78
N LEU A 212 -10.88 18.94 9.14
CA LEU A 212 -9.91 18.89 10.23
C LEU A 212 -10.35 19.80 11.37
N HIS A 213 -10.38 19.26 12.57
CA HIS A 213 -10.45 19.99 13.83
C HIS A 213 -9.29 19.50 14.70
N GLU A 214 -8.24 20.30 14.79
CA GLU A 214 -7.01 19.98 15.51
C GLU A 214 -6.91 20.80 16.78
N ASN A 215 -6.85 20.14 17.94
CA ASN A 215 -6.70 20.83 19.22
C ASN A 215 -5.23 21.12 19.58
N ASN A 216 -4.30 20.40 18.94
CA ASN A 216 -2.86 20.51 19.15
C ASN A 216 -2.16 20.23 17.82
N VAL A 217 -2.25 21.17 16.86
CA VAL A 217 -1.69 21.00 15.50
C VAL A 217 -0.18 20.91 15.50
N ASN A 218 0.48 21.53 16.47
CA ASN A 218 1.95 21.61 16.61
C ASN A 218 2.55 20.51 17.49
N ASN A 219 1.75 19.57 18.01
CA ASN A 219 2.20 18.52 18.94
C ASN A 219 2.97 19.06 20.15
N ALA A 220 2.57 20.22 20.64
CA ALA A 220 3.17 20.83 21.82
C ALA A 220 2.75 20.10 23.11
N PRO A 221 3.59 20.15 24.16
CA PRO A 221 3.24 19.59 25.46
C PRO A 221 2.03 20.32 26.07
N PRO A 222 1.35 19.72 27.06
CA PRO A 222 0.19 20.32 27.72
C PRO A 222 0.48 21.72 28.23
N LYS A 223 -0.53 22.59 28.18
CA LYS A 223 -0.42 23.96 28.68
C LYS A 223 -0.02 23.97 30.16
N GLY A 224 0.97 24.80 30.51
CA GLY A 224 1.47 24.93 31.88
C GLY A 224 2.56 23.92 32.24
N THR A 225 3.03 23.08 31.31
CA THR A 225 4.19 22.22 31.56
C THR A 225 5.39 23.07 31.99
N LYS A 226 5.94 22.74 33.16
CA LYS A 226 7.16 23.38 33.72
C LYS A 226 8.00 22.30 34.40
N VAL A 227 9.24 22.14 33.97
CA VAL A 227 10.16 21.11 34.49
C VAL A 227 11.54 21.75 34.71
N GLU A 228 12.15 21.54 35.86
CA GLU A 228 13.46 22.12 36.26
C GLU A 228 13.55 23.63 36.07
N GLY A 229 12.43 24.37 36.23
CA GLY A 229 12.39 25.82 36.02
C GLY A 229 12.21 26.26 34.57
N PHE A 230 12.29 25.33 33.60
CA PHE A 230 12.10 25.61 32.18
C PHE A 230 10.65 25.38 31.74
N THR A 231 10.22 26.16 30.76
CA THR A 231 8.93 26.06 30.09
C THR A 231 9.16 25.78 28.61
N PRO A 232 8.30 24.99 27.94
CA PRO A 232 8.42 24.78 26.49
C PRO A 232 8.23 26.11 25.75
N SER A 233 8.92 26.25 24.64
CA SER A 233 8.84 27.43 23.76
C SER A 233 7.48 27.57 23.09
N SER A 234 6.75 26.48 22.92
CA SER A 234 5.45 26.42 22.25
C SER A 234 4.36 25.88 23.15
N GLN A 235 3.14 26.36 22.94
CA GLN A 235 1.90 25.93 23.58
C GLN A 235 1.04 25.20 22.54
N PRO A 236 0.12 24.30 22.95
CA PRO A 236 -0.83 23.68 22.04
C PRO A 236 -1.63 24.72 21.24
N GLU A 237 -1.56 24.63 19.93
CA GLU A 237 -2.31 25.49 19.01
C GLU A 237 -3.46 24.74 18.38
N LYS A 238 -4.59 25.44 18.22
CA LYS A 238 -5.75 24.91 17.51
C LYS A 238 -5.70 25.33 16.06
N ALA A 239 -6.23 24.48 15.20
CA ALA A 239 -6.40 24.78 13.80
C ALA A 239 -7.62 24.04 13.22
N HIS A 240 -8.37 24.73 12.36
CA HIS A 240 -9.52 24.19 11.63
C HIS A 240 -9.24 24.29 10.16
N GLY A 241 -9.55 23.24 9.41
CA GLY A 241 -9.21 23.22 8.01
C GLY A 241 -9.72 22.01 7.26
N LEU A 242 -9.08 21.78 6.12
CA LEU A 242 -9.31 20.62 5.27
C LEU A 242 -7.96 19.95 5.01
N SER A 243 -7.94 18.63 5.02
CA SER A 243 -6.91 17.88 4.31
C SER A 243 -7.50 17.29 3.05
N TYR A 244 -6.70 17.24 2.00
CA TYR A 244 -7.08 16.66 0.73
C TYR A 244 -6.00 15.72 0.23
N PHE A 245 -6.43 14.72 -0.52
CA PHE A 245 -5.52 13.79 -1.16
C PHE A 245 -6.07 13.35 -2.51
N ILE A 246 -5.17 13.15 -3.46
CA ILE A 246 -5.48 12.59 -4.77
C ILE A 246 -4.37 11.61 -5.13
N ASN A 247 -4.74 10.40 -5.50
CA ASN A 247 -3.86 9.39 -6.05
C ASN A 247 -4.26 9.11 -7.49
N PHE A 248 -3.31 9.20 -8.40
CA PHE A 248 -3.43 8.75 -9.78
C PHE A 248 -2.56 7.51 -9.94
N SER A 249 -3.08 6.49 -10.59
CA SER A 249 -2.27 5.32 -10.92
C SER A 249 -2.67 4.72 -12.27
N LYS A 250 -1.69 4.16 -12.95
CA LYS A 250 -1.83 3.49 -14.24
C LYS A 250 -0.95 2.27 -14.26
N ASN A 251 -1.55 1.13 -14.59
CA ASN A 251 -0.85 -0.11 -14.83
C ASN A 251 -0.80 -0.42 -16.33
N TRP A 252 0.28 -1.03 -16.77
CA TRP A 252 0.44 -1.63 -18.08
C TRP A 252 0.87 -3.08 -17.89
N SER A 253 -0.01 -4.01 -18.23
CA SER A 253 0.30 -5.45 -18.18
C SER A 253 1.24 -5.80 -19.32
N LEU A 254 2.28 -6.56 -19.01
CA LEU A 254 3.28 -7.10 -19.93
C LEU A 254 3.16 -8.63 -19.98
N ALA A 255 3.95 -9.26 -20.84
CA ALA A 255 3.97 -10.71 -20.97
C ALA A 255 4.37 -11.42 -19.66
N HIS A 256 3.89 -12.64 -19.46
CA HIS A 256 4.25 -13.55 -18.38
C HIS A 256 3.98 -13.02 -16.96
N GLY A 257 2.99 -12.13 -16.78
CA GLY A 257 2.63 -11.57 -15.48
C GLY A 257 3.49 -10.39 -15.03
N PHE A 258 4.44 -9.93 -15.84
CA PHE A 258 5.14 -8.68 -15.61
C PHE A 258 4.22 -7.49 -15.86
N PHE A 259 4.51 -6.36 -15.26
CA PHE A 259 3.80 -5.11 -15.46
C PHE A 259 4.69 -3.91 -15.13
N THR A 260 4.32 -2.76 -15.67
CA THR A 260 4.83 -1.47 -15.23
C THR A 260 3.70 -0.67 -14.58
N GLU A 261 4.07 0.20 -13.65
CA GLU A 261 3.12 1.07 -12.94
C GLU A 261 3.69 2.48 -12.81
N PHE A 262 2.86 3.45 -13.12
CA PHE A 262 3.06 4.84 -12.74
C PHE A 262 2.06 5.20 -11.66
N SER A 263 2.48 5.95 -10.63
CA SER A 263 1.56 6.56 -9.69
C SER A 263 2.03 7.93 -9.23
N ALA A 264 1.06 8.80 -8.97
CA ALA A 264 1.28 10.14 -8.46
C ALA A 264 0.36 10.35 -7.25
N ASP A 265 0.94 10.72 -6.12
CA ASP A 265 0.24 11.06 -4.89
C ASP A 265 0.35 12.55 -4.64
N ILE A 266 -0.77 13.21 -4.44
CA ILE A 266 -0.87 14.61 -4.06
C ILE A 266 -1.59 14.67 -2.71
N ASN A 267 -1.02 15.35 -1.73
CA ASN A 267 -1.61 15.50 -0.41
C ASN A 267 -1.41 16.94 0.06
N GLY A 268 -2.34 17.45 0.86
CA GLY A 268 -2.18 18.75 1.48
C GLY A 268 -3.12 18.98 2.64
N LYS A 269 -2.78 19.99 3.43
CA LYS A 269 -3.64 20.55 4.48
C LYS A 269 -3.74 22.05 4.30
N TYR A 270 -4.92 22.56 4.48
CA TYR A 270 -5.24 23.97 4.45
C TYR A 270 -6.05 24.33 5.69
N TYR A 271 -5.53 25.22 6.53
CA TYR A 271 -6.16 25.68 7.77
C TYR A 271 -6.59 27.14 7.60
N TRP A 272 -7.88 27.42 7.66
CA TRP A 272 -8.41 28.79 7.46
C TRP A 272 -8.22 29.74 8.64
N ASP A 273 -7.89 29.21 9.82
CA ASP A 273 -7.65 30.01 11.06
C ASP A 273 -6.21 29.96 11.55
N ASN A 274 -5.34 29.15 10.92
CA ASN A 274 -3.93 29.02 11.28
C ASN A 274 -3.06 28.55 10.10
N HIS A 275 -2.96 29.39 9.08
CA HIS A 275 -2.29 29.10 7.80
C HIS A 275 -0.83 28.70 7.92
N LYS A 276 -0.14 29.07 9.00
CA LYS A 276 1.28 28.72 9.16
C LYS A 276 1.55 27.21 9.17
N TYR A 277 0.52 26.37 9.37
CA TYR A 277 0.59 24.91 9.30
C TYR A 277 0.07 24.34 7.98
N ASP A 278 -0.22 25.20 6.99
CA ASP A 278 -0.58 24.73 5.66
C ASP A 278 0.59 23.98 5.04
N GLU A 279 0.27 22.84 4.42
CA GLU A 279 1.25 21.96 3.82
C GLU A 279 0.76 21.38 2.49
N PHE A 280 1.70 21.05 1.63
CA PHE A 280 1.46 20.40 0.36
C PHE A 280 2.58 19.41 0.05
N SER A 281 2.26 18.25 -0.48
CA SER A 281 3.24 17.26 -0.91
C SER A 281 2.84 16.60 -2.21
N THR A 282 3.85 16.26 -3.02
CA THR A 282 3.69 15.45 -4.21
C THR A 282 4.71 14.32 -4.19
N ARG A 283 4.27 13.11 -4.55
CA ARG A 283 5.15 11.96 -4.74
C ARG A 283 4.83 11.31 -6.08
N LEU A 284 5.85 11.13 -6.91
CA LEU A 284 5.79 10.44 -8.18
C LEU A 284 6.56 9.14 -8.08
N ASN A 285 5.92 8.06 -8.49
CA ASN A 285 6.49 6.72 -8.51
C ASN A 285 6.41 6.17 -9.94
N LEU A 286 7.48 5.57 -10.42
CA LEU A 286 7.51 4.88 -11.70
C LEU A 286 8.35 3.62 -11.55
N GLY A 287 7.75 2.48 -11.80
CA GLY A 287 8.42 1.21 -11.63
C GLY A 287 7.69 0.06 -12.29
N GLY A 288 7.88 -1.12 -11.77
CA GLY A 288 7.22 -2.31 -12.28
C GLY A 288 7.41 -3.51 -11.38
N GLY A 289 6.91 -4.64 -11.83
CA GLY A 289 6.98 -5.85 -11.04
C GLY A 289 6.46 -7.08 -11.76
N TYR A 290 6.26 -8.09 -10.96
CA TYR A 290 5.68 -9.37 -11.36
C TYR A 290 4.45 -9.67 -10.52
N ARG A 291 3.40 -10.18 -11.12
CA ARG A 291 2.20 -10.62 -10.41
C ARG A 291 1.63 -11.90 -10.98
N ASN A 292 1.13 -12.72 -10.07
CA ASN A 292 0.30 -13.86 -10.39
C ASN A 292 -0.88 -13.94 -9.39
N ALA A 293 -1.61 -15.06 -9.37
CA ALA A 293 -2.76 -15.22 -8.47
C ALA A 293 -2.42 -15.12 -6.98
N LYS A 294 -1.21 -15.51 -6.58
CA LYS A 294 -0.78 -15.56 -5.16
C LYS A 294 0.21 -14.49 -4.78
N THR A 295 1.02 -14.02 -5.73
CA THR A 295 2.16 -13.16 -5.47
C THR A 295 2.06 -11.90 -6.29
N GLU A 296 2.37 -10.76 -5.68
CA GLU A 296 2.66 -9.51 -6.37
C GLU A 296 3.92 -8.90 -5.76
N VAL A 297 4.91 -8.62 -6.60
CA VAL A 297 6.16 -7.97 -6.22
C VAL A 297 6.31 -6.71 -7.06
N LYS A 298 6.45 -5.56 -6.42
CA LYS A 298 6.61 -4.25 -7.08
C LYS A 298 7.86 -3.56 -6.59
N LEU A 299 8.65 -3.06 -7.50
CA LEU A 299 9.79 -2.19 -7.24
C LEU A 299 9.49 -0.81 -7.83
N MET A 300 9.37 0.21 -6.96
CA MET A 300 8.89 1.54 -7.29
C MET A 300 9.89 2.61 -6.84
N PRO A 301 10.85 3.00 -7.68
CA PRO A 301 11.59 4.25 -7.49
C PRO A 301 10.64 5.43 -7.40
N PHE A 302 10.97 6.42 -6.55
CA PHE A 302 10.13 7.59 -6.37
C PHE A 302 10.94 8.86 -6.15
N VAL A 303 10.26 9.99 -6.42
CA VAL A 303 10.68 11.33 -6.02
C VAL A 303 9.53 12.00 -5.30
N GLU A 304 9.83 12.72 -4.22
CA GLU A 304 8.85 13.42 -3.41
C GLU A 304 9.30 14.86 -3.14
N GLN A 305 8.36 15.79 -3.16
CA GLN A 305 8.58 17.16 -2.74
C GLN A 305 7.56 17.55 -1.68
N PHE A 306 8.00 18.32 -0.72
CA PHE A 306 7.17 18.83 0.34
C PHE A 306 7.33 20.33 0.50
N TRP A 307 6.20 21.01 0.59
CA TRP A 307 6.08 22.45 0.81
C TRP A 307 5.37 22.69 2.13
N TYR A 308 5.78 23.74 2.82
CA TYR A 308 5.26 24.11 4.12
C TYR A 308 5.33 25.62 4.32
N VAL A 309 4.37 26.20 5.02
CA VAL A 309 4.39 27.66 5.28
C VAL A 309 5.45 28.02 6.30
N GLY A 310 5.64 27.21 7.35
CA GLY A 310 6.74 27.45 8.31
C GLY A 310 6.46 27.04 9.75
N GLY A 311 5.21 26.77 10.12
CA GLY A 311 4.84 26.36 11.47
C GLY A 311 5.13 27.46 12.50
N GLU A 312 5.82 27.11 13.58
CA GLU A 312 6.17 28.05 14.64
C GLU A 312 7.07 29.22 14.21
N ASN A 313 7.77 29.07 13.07
CA ASN A 313 8.61 30.12 12.50
C ASN A 313 7.85 31.10 11.59
N ALA A 314 6.53 30.98 11.48
CA ALA A 314 5.68 31.82 10.67
C ALA A 314 4.55 32.45 11.48
N THR A 315 3.99 33.54 10.99
CA THR A 315 2.77 34.15 11.57
C THR A 315 1.53 33.35 11.16
N LYS A 316 0.44 33.44 11.94
CA LYS A 316 -0.81 32.71 11.66
C LYS A 316 -1.38 33.00 10.28
N ASP A 317 -1.19 34.20 9.79
CA ASP A 317 -1.71 34.68 8.50
C ASP A 317 -0.76 34.45 7.33
N ALA A 318 0.43 33.91 7.57
CA ALA A 318 1.38 33.56 6.54
C ALA A 318 0.80 32.45 5.65
N ARG A 319 0.73 32.68 4.33
CA ARG A 319 0.09 31.75 3.37
C ARG A 319 1.06 31.19 2.32
N THR A 320 2.28 31.72 2.28
CA THR A 320 3.24 31.34 1.26
C THR A 320 3.84 29.97 1.55
N LEU A 321 3.53 29.00 0.71
CA LEU A 321 4.13 27.67 0.75
C LEU A 321 5.57 27.73 0.22
N HIS A 322 6.53 27.48 1.07
CA HIS A 322 7.94 27.37 0.71
C HIS A 322 8.32 25.92 0.49
N ARG A 323 9.19 25.67 -0.48
CA ARG A 323 9.75 24.33 -0.67
C ARG A 323 10.58 23.96 0.55
N TYR A 324 10.14 22.93 1.27
CA TYR A 324 10.68 22.57 2.58
C TYR A 324 11.71 21.44 2.50
N SER A 325 11.35 20.37 1.81
CA SER A 325 12.24 19.24 1.58
C SER A 325 11.98 18.55 0.25
N LYS A 326 12.99 17.87 -0.24
CA LYS A 326 12.92 16.92 -1.34
C LYS A 326 13.37 15.56 -0.86
N SER A 327 12.74 14.51 -1.35
CA SER A 327 13.12 13.12 -1.07
C SER A 327 13.15 12.33 -2.37
N SER A 328 14.03 11.35 -2.42
CA SER A 328 14.05 10.33 -3.47
C SER A 328 14.37 9.00 -2.84
N GLY A 329 13.93 7.94 -3.46
CA GLY A 329 14.13 6.63 -2.88
C GLY A 329 13.58 5.50 -3.73
N ILE A 330 13.48 4.35 -3.13
CA ILE A 330 12.96 3.15 -3.73
C ILE A 330 12.05 2.43 -2.74
N ASN A 331 10.93 1.96 -3.22
CA ASN A 331 9.98 1.17 -2.47
C ASN A 331 9.88 -0.23 -3.10
N LEU A 332 9.89 -1.28 -2.29
CA LEU A 332 9.64 -2.66 -2.67
C LEU A 332 8.42 -3.16 -1.91
N ASP A 333 7.35 -3.45 -2.65
CA ASP A 333 6.13 -4.05 -2.11
C ASP A 333 6.08 -5.52 -2.47
N VAL A 334 5.82 -6.38 -1.50
CA VAL A 334 5.65 -7.83 -1.68
C VAL A 334 4.36 -8.25 -1.03
N ASP A 335 3.40 -8.67 -1.85
CA ASP A 335 2.13 -9.24 -1.41
C ASP A 335 2.10 -10.73 -1.72
N TYR A 336 1.75 -11.55 -0.72
CA TYR A 336 1.67 -13.00 -0.88
C TYR A 336 0.44 -13.59 -0.17
N TRP A 337 -0.35 -14.38 -0.91
CA TRP A 337 -1.46 -15.15 -0.39
C TRP A 337 -0.96 -16.50 0.12
N LEU A 338 -0.87 -16.64 1.44
CA LEU A 338 -0.52 -17.90 2.10
C LEU A 338 -1.61 -18.96 1.89
N THR A 339 -2.85 -18.54 2.09
CA THR A 339 -4.07 -19.30 1.84
C THR A 339 -5.14 -18.37 1.25
N PRO A 340 -6.31 -18.85 0.83
CA PRO A 340 -7.41 -17.97 0.39
C PRO A 340 -7.84 -16.93 1.43
N ASN A 341 -7.61 -17.20 2.73
CA ASN A 341 -8.02 -16.34 3.84
C ASN A 341 -6.87 -15.56 4.47
N TRP A 342 -5.62 -15.91 4.19
CA TRP A 342 -4.44 -15.28 4.77
C TRP A 342 -3.58 -14.62 3.73
N LYS A 343 -3.30 -13.34 3.91
CA LYS A 343 -2.40 -12.55 3.06
C LYS A 343 -1.30 -11.92 3.89
N MET A 344 -0.07 -12.03 3.42
CA MET A 344 1.08 -11.30 3.93
C MET A 344 1.37 -10.14 2.98
N SER A 345 1.62 -8.96 3.54
CA SER A 345 2.03 -7.75 2.82
C SER A 345 3.28 -7.18 3.49
N THR A 346 4.36 -7.08 2.73
CA THR A 346 5.64 -6.55 3.19
C THR A 346 6.01 -5.35 2.35
N VAL A 347 6.35 -4.24 2.99
CA VAL A 347 6.81 -3.01 2.36
C VAL A 347 8.19 -2.68 2.89
N LEU A 348 9.14 -2.50 1.99
CA LEU A 348 10.49 -2.03 2.27
C LEU A 348 10.69 -0.70 1.56
N GLU A 349 11.16 0.32 2.26
CA GLU A 349 11.43 1.61 1.63
C GLU A 349 12.79 2.16 2.10
N TYR A 350 13.57 2.58 1.15
CA TYR A 350 14.75 3.42 1.35
C TYR A 350 14.45 4.83 0.86
N THR A 351 14.74 5.85 1.68
CA THR A 351 14.50 7.25 1.33
C THR A 351 15.73 8.09 1.68
N GLU A 352 16.15 8.89 0.73
CA GLU A 352 17.09 9.98 0.94
C GLU A 352 16.31 11.29 1.05
N GLN A 353 16.40 11.99 2.20
CA GLN A 353 15.69 13.24 2.47
C GLN A 353 16.67 14.40 2.63
N ARG A 354 16.40 15.51 1.93
CA ARG A 354 17.19 16.73 1.96
C ARG A 354 16.27 17.93 2.21
N TYR A 355 16.56 18.67 3.27
CA TYR A 355 15.88 19.92 3.61
C TYR A 355 16.48 21.08 2.82
N ILE A 356 15.64 22.00 2.38
CA ILE A 356 16.05 23.15 1.57
C ILE A 356 16.56 24.28 2.46
N GLN A 357 15.93 24.46 3.65
CA GLN A 357 16.31 25.52 4.56
C GLN A 357 17.65 25.24 5.25
N PRO A 358 18.61 26.18 5.26
CA PRO A 358 19.94 26.00 5.88
C PRO A 358 19.88 25.54 7.33
N GLN A 359 18.94 26.07 8.11
CA GLN A 359 18.78 25.76 9.54
C GLN A 359 18.39 24.29 9.80
N ARG A 360 17.89 23.58 8.77
CA ARG A 360 17.45 22.19 8.87
C ARG A 360 18.39 21.18 8.19
N GLN A 361 19.50 21.64 7.63
CA GLN A 361 20.45 20.75 6.94
C GLN A 361 21.01 19.65 7.86
N ASN A 362 21.14 19.94 9.16
CA ASN A 362 21.53 18.94 10.16
C ASN A 362 20.55 17.74 10.28
N SER A 363 19.32 17.90 9.79
CA SER A 363 18.30 16.85 9.70
C SER A 363 18.32 16.09 8.37
N ASN A 364 19.22 16.48 7.43
CA ASN A 364 19.44 15.75 6.19
C ASN A 364 19.91 14.35 6.51
N GLY A 365 19.37 13.38 5.79
CA GLY A 365 19.73 12.01 6.06
C GLY A 365 19.02 11.00 5.19
N ASN A 366 19.21 9.75 5.55
CA ASN A 366 18.59 8.60 4.89
C ASN A 366 17.73 7.87 5.89
N SER A 367 16.64 7.28 5.41
CA SER A 367 15.79 6.43 6.22
C SER A 367 15.54 5.08 5.55
N TYR A 368 15.34 4.08 6.41
CA TYR A 368 14.98 2.72 6.04
C TYR A 368 13.70 2.37 6.78
N SER A 369 12.74 1.82 6.08
CA SER A 369 11.53 1.32 6.70
C SER A 369 11.22 -0.10 6.25
N VAL A 370 10.74 -0.89 7.19
CA VAL A 370 10.23 -2.24 6.98
C VAL A 370 8.87 -2.32 7.65
N SER A 371 7.86 -2.70 6.91
CA SER A 371 6.52 -2.96 7.44
C SER A 371 6.05 -4.32 6.95
N ASN A 372 5.74 -5.21 7.88
CA ASN A 372 5.17 -6.52 7.57
C ASN A 372 3.77 -6.60 8.18
N THR A 373 2.78 -6.93 7.38
CA THR A 373 1.38 -7.03 7.80
C THR A 373 0.81 -8.37 7.40
N LEU A 374 0.33 -9.13 8.37
CA LEU A 374 -0.42 -10.35 8.18
C LEU A 374 -1.91 -10.03 8.28
N ILE A 375 -2.68 -10.38 7.25
CA ILE A 375 -4.10 -10.07 7.12
C ILE A 375 -4.86 -11.39 7.08
N TYR A 376 -5.86 -11.52 7.94
CA TYR A 376 -6.79 -12.66 8.00
C TYR A 376 -8.19 -12.23 7.60
N MET A 377 -8.77 -12.88 6.61
CA MET A 377 -10.10 -12.64 6.07
C MET A 377 -10.92 -13.93 6.15
N PRO A 378 -11.61 -14.20 7.27
CA PRO A 378 -12.39 -15.43 7.44
C PRO A 378 -13.56 -15.51 6.44
N ASN A 379 -14.09 -14.37 6.04
CA ASN A 379 -15.19 -14.23 5.08
C ASN A 379 -15.10 -12.88 4.36
N SER A 380 -16.07 -12.57 3.49
CA SER A 380 -16.11 -11.32 2.72
C SER A 380 -16.51 -10.08 3.55
N GLN A 381 -16.95 -10.26 4.79
CA GLN A 381 -17.48 -9.18 5.64
C GLN A 381 -16.53 -8.78 6.77
N GLN A 382 -15.51 -9.60 7.03
CA GLN A 382 -14.63 -9.42 8.18
C GLN A 382 -13.17 -9.56 7.81
N PHE A 383 -12.33 -8.74 8.43
CA PHE A 383 -10.88 -8.90 8.39
C PHE A 383 -10.23 -8.50 9.70
N TRP A 384 -9.06 -9.11 9.93
CA TRP A 384 -8.14 -8.80 11.01
C TRP A 384 -6.77 -8.58 10.43
N PHE A 385 -5.96 -7.74 11.06
CA PHE A 385 -4.56 -7.68 10.70
C PHE A 385 -3.66 -7.43 11.91
N VAL A 386 -2.43 -7.92 11.81
CA VAL A 386 -1.32 -7.62 12.70
C VAL A 386 -0.19 -7.08 11.83
N GLY A 387 0.36 -5.94 12.19
CA GLY A 387 1.49 -5.32 11.50
C GLY A 387 2.66 -5.12 12.45
N LEU A 388 3.87 -5.37 11.95
CA LEU A 388 5.14 -5.07 12.62
C LEU A 388 5.88 -4.05 11.77
N ASP A 389 6.35 -2.98 12.41
CA ASP A 389 6.99 -1.86 11.73
C ASP A 389 8.35 -1.58 12.35
N TYR A 390 9.34 -1.40 11.50
CA TYR A 390 10.65 -0.88 11.85
C TYR A 390 10.97 0.32 10.97
N TYR A 391 11.45 1.39 11.57
CA TYR A 391 11.88 2.58 10.88
C TYR A 391 13.16 3.11 11.51
N GLN A 392 14.17 3.38 10.71
CA GLN A 392 15.43 3.99 11.11
C GLN A 392 15.67 5.23 10.28
N LYS A 393 15.95 6.36 10.93
CA LYS A 393 16.40 7.61 10.30
C LYS A 393 17.83 7.91 10.76
N ASN A 394 18.72 8.02 9.80
CA ASN A 394 20.09 8.49 10.01
C ASN A 394 20.21 9.93 9.52
N THR A 395 20.78 10.81 10.34
CA THR A 395 20.93 12.24 10.04
C THR A 395 22.35 12.70 10.32
N GLN A 396 22.72 13.89 9.79
CA GLN A 396 24.04 14.48 10.05
C GLN A 396 24.24 14.71 11.54
N LEU A 397 23.28 15.34 12.21
CA LEU A 397 23.28 15.48 13.66
C LEU A 397 22.55 14.30 14.32
N LYS A 398 23.27 13.50 15.09
CA LYS A 398 22.76 12.27 15.72
C LYS A 398 21.57 12.50 16.68
N ALA A 399 21.41 13.70 17.22
CA ALA A 399 20.27 14.07 18.02
C ALA A 399 18.92 14.04 17.25
N TYR A 400 18.95 14.09 15.91
CA TYR A 400 17.77 13.94 15.04
C TYR A 400 17.63 12.54 14.42
N ALA A 401 18.65 11.70 14.59
CA ALA A 401 18.62 10.32 14.17
C ALA A 401 17.87 9.46 15.20
N PHE A 402 17.05 8.53 14.75
CA PHE A 402 16.29 7.67 15.64
C PHE A 402 15.93 6.33 14.99
N GLU A 403 15.61 5.37 15.86
CA GLU A 403 14.99 4.10 15.52
C GLU A 403 13.58 4.07 16.11
N ARG A 404 12.64 3.52 15.36
CA ARG A 404 11.26 3.33 15.79
C ARG A 404 10.81 1.91 15.48
N GLN A 405 10.28 1.23 16.48
CA GLN A 405 9.71 -0.10 16.38
C GLN A 405 8.25 -0.04 16.80
N GLY A 406 7.38 -0.70 16.07
CA GLY A 406 5.95 -0.62 16.33
C GLY A 406 5.19 -1.89 15.99
N ILE A 407 4.03 -2.02 16.63
CA ILE A 407 3.02 -3.03 16.34
C ILE A 407 1.70 -2.35 16.04
N ARG A 408 0.98 -2.87 15.05
CA ARG A 408 -0.37 -2.42 14.67
C ARG A 408 -1.31 -3.60 14.69
N LEU A 409 -2.49 -3.38 15.25
CA LEU A 409 -3.60 -4.33 15.24
C LEU A 409 -4.80 -3.65 14.59
N GLY A 410 -5.53 -4.38 13.79
CA GLY A 410 -6.71 -3.84 13.17
C GLY A 410 -7.79 -4.88 12.93
N TRP A 411 -9.01 -4.40 12.91
CA TRP A 411 -10.21 -5.16 12.67
C TRP A 411 -11.19 -4.34 11.85
N GLY A 412 -11.85 -4.98 10.91
CA GLY A 412 -12.92 -4.38 10.13
C GLY A 412 -14.08 -5.35 10.00
N GLN A 413 -15.30 -4.81 10.05
CA GLN A 413 -16.54 -5.57 9.97
C GLN A 413 -17.59 -4.84 9.16
N GLU A 414 -18.22 -5.56 8.24
CA GLU A 414 -19.45 -5.16 7.59
C GLU A 414 -20.63 -5.81 8.31
N TRP A 415 -21.47 -4.98 8.91
CA TRP A 415 -22.64 -5.42 9.66
C TRP A 415 -23.87 -5.56 8.76
N SER A 416 -24.89 -6.25 9.27
CA SER A 416 -26.23 -6.20 8.69
C SER A 416 -26.74 -4.75 8.60
N LYS A 417 -27.73 -4.49 7.73
CA LYS A 417 -28.32 -3.16 7.51
C LYS A 417 -27.34 -2.08 6.97
N GLY A 418 -26.17 -2.48 6.46
CA GLY A 418 -25.29 -1.58 5.70
C GLY A 418 -24.24 -0.81 6.51
N ILE A 419 -24.18 -0.97 7.82
CA ILE A 419 -23.14 -0.35 8.65
C ILE A 419 -21.80 -1.06 8.41
N SER A 420 -20.73 -0.30 8.39
CA SER A 420 -19.36 -0.81 8.34
C SER A 420 -18.50 -0.09 9.37
N THR A 421 -17.66 -0.83 10.06
CA THR A 421 -16.76 -0.31 11.09
C THR A 421 -15.34 -0.79 10.87
N ARG A 422 -14.38 0.03 11.28
CA ARG A 422 -12.96 -0.33 11.31
C ARG A 422 -12.32 0.22 12.58
N LEU A 423 -11.62 -0.64 13.31
CA LEU A 423 -10.80 -0.28 14.45
C LEU A 423 -9.34 -0.60 14.12
N GLN A 424 -8.45 0.33 14.44
CA GLN A 424 -7.02 0.12 14.36
C GLN A 424 -6.37 0.69 15.62
N THR A 425 -5.48 -0.09 16.23
CA THR A 425 -4.66 0.35 17.35
C THR A 425 -3.18 0.19 16.99
N SER A 426 -2.34 1.03 17.58
CA SER A 426 -0.89 0.97 17.38
C SER A 426 -0.15 1.31 18.67
N TYR A 427 0.99 0.67 18.82
CA TYR A 427 1.97 0.99 19.85
C TYR A 427 3.35 1.02 19.20
N ALA A 428 4.16 2.03 19.53
CA ALA A 428 5.53 2.10 19.05
C ALA A 428 6.46 2.70 20.11
N THR A 429 7.73 2.34 20.02
CA THR A 429 8.81 2.97 20.75
C THR A 429 9.74 3.67 19.76
N ARG A 430 10.16 4.88 20.11
CA ARG A 430 11.15 5.65 19.34
C ARG A 430 12.31 5.99 20.25
N THR A 431 13.53 5.64 19.84
CA THR A 431 14.75 5.92 20.57
C THR A 431 15.68 6.75 19.68
N TYR A 432 16.06 7.93 20.15
CA TYR A 432 17.03 8.79 19.45
C TYR A 432 18.46 8.28 19.64
N GLN A 433 19.38 8.64 18.73
CA GLN A 433 20.74 8.13 18.75
C GLN A 433 21.69 8.94 19.65
N ALA A 434 21.35 10.20 19.94
CA ALA A 434 22.14 11.07 20.81
C ALA A 434 21.22 12.00 21.63
N PRO A 435 21.70 12.51 22.77
CA PRO A 435 20.99 13.56 23.52
C PRO A 435 20.97 14.87 22.72
N SER A 436 19.97 15.73 23.02
CA SER A 436 19.81 17.03 22.38
C SER A 436 20.79 18.08 22.88
N ALA A 437 21.38 17.87 24.06
CA ALA A 437 22.42 18.72 24.62
C ALA A 437 23.57 17.86 25.16
N GLU A 438 24.80 18.39 25.10
CA GLU A 438 25.95 17.72 25.70
C GLU A 438 25.86 17.71 27.23
N LYS A 439 26.44 16.67 27.86
CA LYS A 439 26.41 16.50 29.33
C LYS A 439 26.97 17.73 30.08
N ASN A 440 27.94 18.39 29.51
CA ASN A 440 28.66 19.53 30.11
C ASN A 440 27.97 20.89 29.86
N THR A 441 26.83 20.92 29.15
CA THR A 441 26.11 22.18 28.90
C THR A 441 25.46 22.66 30.20
N ILE A 442 25.99 23.75 30.80
CA ILE A 442 25.66 24.20 32.14
C ILE A 442 24.19 24.58 32.26
N PHE A 443 23.63 25.25 31.26
CA PHE A 443 22.24 25.76 31.29
C PHE A 443 21.18 24.89 30.61
N ALA A 444 21.54 23.65 30.19
CA ALA A 444 20.57 22.74 29.60
C ALA A 444 19.88 21.89 30.68
N PRO A 445 18.54 21.72 30.62
CA PRO A 445 17.79 20.83 31.51
C PRO A 445 18.34 19.40 31.47
N SER A 446 18.17 18.65 32.55
CA SER A 446 18.73 17.28 32.66
C SER A 446 18.17 16.33 31.59
N PHE A 447 16.91 16.50 31.23
CA PHE A 447 16.22 15.67 30.25
C PHE A 447 16.73 15.88 28.79
N PHE A 448 17.42 17.01 28.47
CA PHE A 448 18.11 17.18 27.19
C PHE A 448 19.47 16.51 27.14
N LYS A 449 20.07 16.18 28.28
CA LYS A 449 21.39 15.56 28.42
C LYS A 449 21.35 14.04 28.35
N VAL A 450 20.17 13.45 28.23
CA VAL A 450 19.93 12.01 28.08
C VAL A 450 19.32 11.73 26.72
N VAL A 451 19.56 10.52 26.24
CA VAL A 451 18.94 10.04 24.97
C VAL A 451 17.42 10.02 25.13
N GLN A 452 16.73 10.73 24.25
CA GLN A 452 15.28 10.78 24.25
C GLN A 452 14.69 9.43 23.82
N LYS A 453 13.67 8.99 24.58
CA LYS A 453 12.89 7.76 24.32
C LYS A 453 11.41 8.09 24.44
N ASN A 454 10.68 7.84 23.35
CA ASN A 454 9.24 8.06 23.27
C ASN A 454 8.50 6.72 23.21
N ARG A 455 7.30 6.70 23.81
CA ARG A 455 6.29 5.64 23.61
C ARG A 455 5.09 6.28 22.95
N GLU A 456 4.67 5.73 21.84
CA GLU A 456 3.62 6.28 20.98
C GLU A 456 2.43 5.32 20.97
N TYR A 457 1.25 5.83 21.23
CA TYR A 457 -0.01 5.09 21.25
C TYR A 457 -0.96 5.70 20.24
N GLY A 458 -1.64 4.89 19.48
CA GLY A 458 -2.62 5.34 18.49
C GLY A 458 -3.86 4.46 18.50
N VAL A 459 -5.03 5.10 18.35
CA VAL A 459 -6.32 4.43 18.15
C VAL A 459 -7.06 5.18 17.05
N ASN A 460 -7.57 4.45 16.05
CA ASN A 460 -8.43 4.99 15.01
C ASN A 460 -9.69 4.13 14.93
N PHE A 461 -10.84 4.76 15.04
CA PHE A 461 -12.14 4.10 14.85
C PHE A 461 -12.90 4.81 13.74
N THR A 462 -13.26 4.06 12.70
CA THR A 462 -13.99 4.59 11.53
C THR A 462 -15.32 3.87 11.40
N ILE A 463 -16.38 4.65 11.16
CA ILE A 463 -17.73 4.14 10.89
C ILE A 463 -18.29 4.80 9.62
N TRP A 464 -19.01 4.03 8.81
CA TRP A 464 -19.75 4.51 7.65
C TRP A 464 -20.94 3.61 7.34
N HIS A 465 -21.85 4.11 6.52
CA HIS A 465 -22.99 3.34 6.05
C HIS A 465 -22.91 3.16 4.53
N ARG A 466 -22.97 1.92 4.04
CA ARG A 466 -22.76 1.58 2.63
C ARG A 466 -23.85 2.15 1.70
N SER A 467 -25.08 2.33 2.19
CA SER A 467 -26.16 2.92 1.42
C SER A 467 -26.18 4.46 1.42
N VAL A 468 -25.35 5.09 2.28
CA VAL A 468 -25.21 6.55 2.28
C VAL A 468 -24.08 6.90 1.31
N HIS A 469 -24.47 7.18 0.09
CA HIS A 469 -23.55 7.65 -0.95
C HIS A 469 -24.25 8.63 -1.89
N TRP A 470 -23.49 9.58 -2.38
CA TRP A 470 -23.95 10.54 -3.37
C TRP A 470 -22.87 10.68 -4.44
N LEU A 471 -23.23 10.52 -5.70
CA LEU A 471 -22.29 10.51 -6.84
C LEU A 471 -21.08 9.57 -6.65
N GLY A 472 -21.27 8.44 -5.93
CA GLY A 472 -20.20 7.49 -5.62
C GLY A 472 -19.29 7.91 -4.45
N ILE A 473 -19.60 9.02 -3.78
CA ILE A 473 -18.90 9.49 -2.57
C ILE A 473 -19.60 8.90 -1.35
N THR A 474 -18.87 8.19 -0.49
CA THR A 474 -19.35 7.67 0.78
C THR A 474 -18.76 8.46 1.94
N PRO A 475 -19.54 9.17 2.75
CA PRO A 475 -19.05 9.84 3.93
C PRO A 475 -18.64 8.82 5.00
N LYS A 476 -17.49 9.08 5.67
CA LYS A 476 -16.97 8.25 6.75
C LYS A 476 -16.60 9.14 7.92
N ILE A 477 -16.97 8.73 9.11
CA ILE A 477 -16.57 9.41 10.36
C ILE A 477 -15.44 8.59 10.98
N THR A 478 -14.34 9.25 11.28
CA THR A 478 -13.20 8.64 11.96
C THR A 478 -12.89 9.42 13.23
N TRP A 479 -12.89 8.73 14.36
CA TRP A 479 -12.29 9.20 15.60
C TRP A 479 -10.86 8.69 15.69
N ALA A 480 -9.90 9.58 15.95
CA ALA A 480 -8.49 9.27 16.08
C ALA A 480 -7.92 9.84 17.36
N TYR A 481 -7.31 9.00 18.17
CA TYR A 481 -6.58 9.37 19.37
C TYR A 481 -5.12 8.98 19.23
N GLN A 482 -4.23 9.90 19.62
CA GLN A 482 -2.79 9.70 19.62
C GLN A 482 -2.20 10.26 20.92
N LYS A 483 -1.30 9.51 21.56
CA LYS A 483 -0.58 9.93 22.74
C LYS A 483 0.90 9.56 22.61
N THR A 484 1.76 10.49 22.95
CA THR A 484 3.20 10.28 23.07
C THR A 484 3.62 10.57 24.52
N THR A 485 4.27 9.60 25.17
CA THR A 485 4.96 9.79 26.44
C THR A 485 6.46 9.71 26.22
N SER A 486 7.24 10.47 26.98
CA SER A 486 8.68 10.62 26.76
C SER A 486 9.43 10.81 28.08
N ASN A 487 10.72 10.47 28.11
CA ASN A 487 11.64 10.92 29.15
C ASN A 487 12.08 12.40 28.96
N ASN A 488 11.67 13.02 27.84
CA ASN A 488 11.72 14.45 27.61
C ASN A 488 10.30 15.03 27.75
N PRO A 489 9.93 15.69 28.86
CA PRO A 489 8.58 16.19 29.10
C PRO A 489 8.08 17.17 28.04
N PHE A 490 8.99 17.83 27.31
CA PHE A 490 8.62 18.76 26.23
C PHE A 490 8.25 18.05 24.91
N SER A 491 8.42 16.74 24.86
CA SER A 491 8.00 15.89 23.73
C SER A 491 6.75 15.06 24.05
N GLU A 492 6.13 15.27 25.22
CA GLU A 492 4.88 14.63 25.59
C GLU A 492 3.69 15.40 25.05
N TYR A 493 2.78 14.72 24.40
CA TYR A 493 1.55 15.31 23.90
C TYR A 493 0.46 14.26 23.70
N ASP A 494 -0.78 14.73 23.65
CA ASP A 494 -1.90 13.94 23.17
C ASP A 494 -2.72 14.74 22.14
N ARG A 495 -3.40 14.00 21.27
CA ARG A 495 -4.27 14.56 20.23
C ARG A 495 -5.53 13.73 20.12
N ASN A 496 -6.65 14.41 20.14
CA ASN A 496 -7.96 13.84 19.94
C ASN A 496 -8.61 14.53 18.73
N ARG A 497 -8.96 13.75 17.70
CA ARG A 497 -9.41 14.27 16.41
C ARG A 497 -10.62 13.53 15.93
N ILE A 498 -11.54 14.26 15.29
CA ILE A 498 -12.67 13.68 14.57
C ILE A 498 -12.59 14.16 13.13
N TYR A 499 -12.58 13.24 12.21
CA TYR A 499 -12.55 13.52 10.78
C TYR A 499 -13.87 13.12 10.15
N LEU A 500 -14.37 13.97 9.26
CA LEU A 500 -15.40 13.61 8.31
C LEU A 500 -14.73 13.50 6.93
N THR A 501 -14.62 12.29 6.44
CA THR A 501 -13.96 11.97 5.17
C THR A 501 -14.98 11.79 4.07
N PHE A 502 -14.76 12.47 2.94
CA PHE A 502 -15.47 12.26 1.69
C PHE A 502 -14.45 11.75 0.67
N SER A 503 -14.64 10.53 0.18
CA SER A 503 -13.70 9.93 -0.77
C SER A 503 -14.41 9.22 -1.90
N LYS A 504 -13.81 9.26 -3.09
CA LYS A 504 -14.34 8.64 -4.31
C LYS A 504 -13.21 7.97 -5.10
N ASN A 505 -13.54 6.86 -5.72
CA ASN A 505 -12.78 6.23 -6.79
C ASN A 505 -13.46 6.55 -8.12
N PHE A 506 -12.69 7.10 -9.07
CA PHE A 506 -13.17 7.58 -10.38
C PHE A 506 -12.84 6.59 -11.48
#